data_f5330f271df1a9669d98f33901ff8e8b
#
_entry.id   f5330f271df1a9669d98f33901ff8e8b
#
_cell.length_a   1.000
_cell.length_b   1.000
_cell.length_c   1.000
_cell.angle_alpha   90.00
_cell.angle_beta   90.00
_cell.angle_gamma   90.00
#
_symmetry.space_group_name_H-M   'P 1'
#
loop_
_entity.id
_entity.type
_entity.pdbx_description
1 polymer ?
#
loop_
_entity_poly.entity_id
_entity_poly.type
_entity_poly.pdbx_seq_one_letter_code
_entity_poly.pdbx_strand_id
1 'polypeptide(L)'
;MPTVKRIVCLANSRKVGGRCIAGREWTGSQVGAWIRPVSSRLHVEVSEEERQYEDGSDPKVLDVVDVPLIAARPRTYQQENWLLDPNLYWVRHGRVGWDDLAGLADAPTVLWRNGFHTYHGTNDRVPQDEAERLTTSLHLLRVGGVTLSVFAPREAFGDPKRKIYGRFQHEGAGYRLRVTDPVYERAYLAKADGDYTLAECYLTVSLGEPWEGFCYKLIAAIIERAGGVRG
;
A
#
# COMPACT_ATOMS: atom_id res chain seq x y z
N MET A 1 0.87 26.58 -11.25
CA MET A 1 2.14 26.40 -10.52
C MET A 1 2.13 25.00 -9.93
N PRO A 2 3.24 24.30 -9.88
CA PRO A 2 3.30 22.99 -9.22
C PRO A 2 2.90 23.14 -7.74
N THR A 3 2.17 22.17 -7.24
CA THR A 3 1.75 22.11 -5.84
C THR A 3 2.65 21.11 -5.13
N VAL A 4 3.27 21.51 -4.02
CA VAL A 4 4.02 20.59 -3.17
C VAL A 4 3.13 20.12 -2.04
N LYS A 5 3.02 18.81 -1.84
CA LYS A 5 2.31 18.22 -0.69
C LYS A 5 3.28 17.46 0.19
N ARG A 6 3.30 17.78 1.47
CA ARG A 6 4.05 17.01 2.46
C ARG A 6 3.23 15.84 2.94
N ILE A 7 3.78 14.64 2.83
CA ILE A 7 3.14 13.40 3.27
C ILE A 7 4.03 12.58 4.19
N VAL A 8 3.43 11.77 5.05
CA VAL A 8 4.08 10.59 5.61
C VAL A 8 3.89 9.46 4.61
N CYS A 9 4.96 8.92 4.05
CA CYS A 9 4.90 7.77 3.15
C CYS A 9 4.44 6.52 3.91
N LEU A 10 3.28 5.99 3.57
CA LEU A 10 2.67 4.82 4.23
C LEU A 10 2.56 3.60 3.32
N ALA A 11 2.88 3.74 2.04
CA ALA A 11 3.03 2.65 1.09
C ALA A 11 4.06 3.01 0.02
N ASN A 12 4.86 2.02 -0.37
CA ASN A 12 5.73 2.04 -1.54
C ASN A 12 5.71 0.63 -2.14
N SER A 13 4.55 0.25 -2.67
CA SER A 13 4.26 -1.10 -3.12
C SER A 13 4.64 -1.31 -4.59
N ARG A 14 4.85 -2.57 -4.97
CA ARG A 14 5.17 -2.95 -6.35
C ARG A 14 3.94 -2.76 -7.25
N LYS A 15 4.14 -2.11 -8.40
CA LYS A 15 3.12 -1.99 -9.46
C LYS A 15 3.78 -2.09 -10.84
N VAL A 16 3.41 -3.10 -11.62
CA VAL A 16 3.95 -3.34 -12.97
C VAL A 16 5.47 -3.16 -13.02
N GLY A 17 6.00 -2.18 -13.75
CA GLY A 17 7.42 -1.84 -13.86
C GLY A 17 7.90 -0.73 -12.89
N GLY A 18 7.05 -0.27 -11.97
CA GLY A 18 7.35 0.81 -11.04
C GLY A 18 6.77 0.60 -9.65
N ARG A 19 6.33 1.70 -9.03
CA ARG A 19 5.77 1.71 -7.67
C ARG A 19 4.38 2.36 -7.64
N CYS A 20 3.59 1.92 -6.65
CA CYS A 20 2.45 2.65 -6.16
C CYS A 20 2.81 3.21 -4.79
N ILE A 21 2.97 4.53 -4.70
CA ILE A 21 3.31 5.22 -3.47
C ILE A 21 2.07 5.92 -2.95
N ALA A 22 1.87 5.90 -1.64
CA ALA A 22 0.79 6.62 -1.00
C ALA A 22 1.18 7.05 0.41
N GLY A 23 0.56 8.13 0.88
CA GLY A 23 0.77 8.64 2.23
C GLY A 23 -0.34 9.57 2.66
N ARG A 24 -0.32 9.98 3.93
CA ARG A 24 -1.23 10.98 4.49
C ARG A 24 -0.55 12.34 4.50
N GLU A 25 -1.26 13.39 4.12
CA GLU A 25 -0.76 14.76 4.29
C GLU A 25 -0.40 15.00 5.76
N TRP A 26 0.73 15.70 5.97
CA TRP A 26 1.32 15.86 7.28
C TRP A 26 1.90 17.27 7.47
N THR A 27 1.41 17.98 8.46
CA THR A 27 1.93 19.32 8.82
C THR A 27 2.76 19.31 10.10
N GLY A 28 3.08 18.13 10.64
CA GLY A 28 3.72 17.96 11.94
C GLY A 28 2.73 17.78 13.09
N SER A 29 1.60 18.47 13.06
CA SER A 29 0.55 18.40 14.09
C SER A 29 -0.81 17.96 13.57
N GLN A 30 -1.03 18.00 12.26
CA GLN A 30 -2.31 17.66 11.65
C GLN A 30 -2.12 16.61 10.54
N VAL A 31 -3.03 15.66 10.52
CA VAL A 31 -3.14 14.63 9.50
C VAL A 31 -4.24 15.02 8.50
N GLY A 32 -3.87 15.13 7.24
CA GLY A 32 -4.80 15.46 6.17
C GLY A 32 -5.28 14.23 5.38
N ALA A 33 -5.65 14.46 4.13
CA ALA A 33 -6.16 13.43 3.23
C ALA A 33 -5.07 12.45 2.80
N TRP A 34 -5.50 11.29 2.28
CA TRP A 34 -4.63 10.41 1.53
C TRP A 34 -4.18 11.09 0.22
N ILE A 35 -2.93 10.93 -0.12
CA ILE A 35 -2.31 11.38 -1.38
C ILE A 35 -1.63 10.16 -2.02
N ARG A 36 -1.98 9.93 -3.29
CA ARG A 36 -1.32 8.93 -4.14
C ARG A 36 -0.73 9.65 -5.35
N PRO A 37 0.58 9.90 -5.39
CA PRO A 37 1.25 10.35 -6.59
C PRO A 37 1.09 9.34 -7.71
N VAL A 38 0.68 9.78 -8.88
CA VAL A 38 0.51 8.95 -10.08
C VAL A 38 1.27 9.58 -11.25
N SER A 39 1.89 8.74 -12.06
CA SER A 39 2.57 9.17 -13.29
C SER A 39 1.58 9.37 -14.44
N SER A 40 2.01 10.04 -15.50
CA SER A 40 1.31 10.10 -16.79
C SER A 40 1.47 8.80 -17.60
N ARG A 41 2.24 7.82 -17.12
CA ARG A 41 2.47 6.53 -17.80
C ARG A 41 1.19 5.72 -17.92
N LEU A 42 1.19 4.72 -18.81
CA LEU A 42 0.01 3.91 -19.13
C LEU A 42 -0.68 3.26 -17.93
N HIS A 43 0.12 2.70 -17.00
CA HIS A 43 -0.38 2.05 -15.79
C HIS A 43 -0.30 2.95 -14.56
N VAL A 44 -0.06 4.25 -14.74
CA VAL A 44 0.04 5.30 -13.71
C VAL A 44 1.02 4.98 -12.57
N GLU A 45 1.88 3.98 -12.77
CA GLU A 45 2.96 3.64 -11.83
C GLU A 45 4.06 4.72 -11.85
N VAL A 46 4.66 4.96 -10.69
CA VAL A 46 5.76 5.92 -10.55
C VAL A 46 7.09 5.19 -10.79
N SER A 47 7.87 5.66 -11.77
CA SER A 47 9.19 5.10 -12.08
C SER A 47 10.22 5.45 -11.01
N GLU A 48 11.42 4.88 -11.14
CA GLU A 48 12.52 5.16 -10.22
C GLU A 48 12.96 6.61 -10.34
N GLU A 49 13.09 7.12 -11.55
CA GLU A 49 13.50 8.50 -11.83
C GLU A 49 12.49 9.53 -11.32
N GLU A 50 11.18 9.19 -11.37
CA GLU A 50 10.10 10.09 -10.97
C GLU A 50 9.91 10.21 -9.45
N ARG A 51 10.50 9.30 -8.64
CA ARG A 51 10.28 9.26 -7.18
C ARG A 51 11.54 9.45 -6.34
N GLN A 52 12.70 9.61 -6.97
CA GLN A 52 13.96 9.68 -6.24
C GLN A 52 14.15 11.04 -5.55
N TYR A 53 14.91 11.01 -4.48
CA TYR A 53 15.50 12.20 -3.88
C TYR A 53 16.69 12.70 -4.73
N GLU A 54 17.19 13.92 -4.45
CA GLU A 54 18.33 14.48 -5.19
C GLU A 54 19.61 13.62 -5.08
N ASP A 55 19.76 12.86 -3.98
CA ASP A 55 20.87 11.91 -3.78
C ASP A 55 20.69 10.56 -4.51
N GLY A 56 19.64 10.42 -5.31
CA GLY A 56 19.30 9.20 -6.03
C GLY A 56 18.66 8.11 -5.18
N SER A 57 18.43 8.32 -3.88
CA SER A 57 17.76 7.32 -3.03
C SER A 57 16.24 7.37 -3.15
N ASP A 58 15.59 6.24 -2.85
CA ASP A 58 14.12 6.07 -2.92
C ASP A 58 13.43 6.45 -1.61
N PRO A 59 12.19 6.99 -1.67
CA PRO A 59 11.32 7.15 -0.50
C PRO A 59 11.07 5.81 0.19
N LYS A 60 11.18 5.82 1.51
CA LYS A 60 10.87 4.65 2.34
C LYS A 60 9.57 4.87 3.12
N VAL A 61 8.90 3.78 3.43
CA VAL A 61 7.73 3.83 4.34
C VAL A 61 8.17 4.46 5.66
N LEU A 62 7.37 5.39 6.17
CA LEU A 62 7.57 6.28 7.32
C LEU A 62 8.39 7.55 7.04
N ASP A 63 8.98 7.73 5.86
CA ASP A 63 9.62 8.99 5.54
C ASP A 63 8.57 10.12 5.46
N VAL A 64 8.92 11.29 5.98
CA VAL A 64 8.18 12.54 5.78
C VAL A 64 8.78 13.21 4.55
N VAL A 65 7.97 13.35 3.49
CA VAL A 65 8.46 13.79 2.18
C VAL A 65 7.57 14.86 1.57
N ASP A 66 8.19 15.86 0.96
CA ASP A 66 7.54 16.78 0.05
C ASP A 66 7.51 16.17 -1.34
N VAL A 67 6.31 16.04 -1.90
CA VAL A 67 6.07 15.46 -3.21
C VAL A 67 5.65 16.56 -4.18
N PRO A 68 6.38 16.80 -5.27
CA PRO A 68 6.00 17.76 -6.30
C PRO A 68 4.86 17.21 -7.15
N LEU A 69 3.76 17.95 -7.24
CA LEU A 69 2.53 17.54 -7.91
C LEU A 69 2.06 18.64 -8.87
N ILE A 70 1.43 18.25 -9.96
CA ILE A 70 0.86 19.17 -10.97
C ILE A 70 -0.58 19.50 -10.62
N ALA A 71 -1.42 18.50 -10.43
CA ALA A 71 -2.85 18.64 -10.18
C ALA A 71 -3.48 17.39 -9.57
N ALA A 72 -4.62 17.55 -8.90
CA ALA A 72 -5.47 16.40 -8.55
C ALA A 72 -5.89 15.65 -9.82
N ARG A 73 -5.84 14.33 -9.77
CA ARG A 73 -6.22 13.43 -10.88
C ARG A 73 -7.10 12.28 -10.37
N PRO A 74 -8.23 12.58 -9.72
CA PRO A 74 -9.11 11.55 -9.19
C PRO A 74 -9.59 10.62 -10.31
N ARG A 75 -9.72 9.33 -9.99
CA ARG A 75 -10.20 8.32 -10.92
C ARG A 75 -11.12 7.35 -10.18
N THR A 76 -12.42 7.40 -10.44
CA THR A 76 -13.44 6.57 -9.78
C THR A 76 -13.27 6.56 -8.25
N TYR A 77 -13.00 5.42 -7.62
CA TYR A 77 -12.77 5.27 -6.18
C TYR A 77 -11.38 5.73 -5.70
N GLN A 78 -10.44 6.01 -6.62
CA GLN A 78 -9.09 6.51 -6.30
C GLN A 78 -9.10 8.05 -6.29
N GLN A 79 -9.82 8.64 -5.33
CA GLN A 79 -9.99 10.09 -5.22
C GLN A 79 -8.71 10.79 -4.74
N GLU A 80 -7.80 10.06 -4.12
CA GLU A 80 -6.51 10.50 -3.61
C GLU A 80 -5.40 10.66 -4.66
N ASN A 81 -5.68 10.36 -5.95
CA ASN A 81 -4.69 10.43 -7.01
C ASN A 81 -4.31 11.88 -7.34
N TRP A 82 -3.01 12.13 -7.45
CA TRP A 82 -2.40 13.40 -7.86
C TRP A 82 -1.35 13.17 -8.93
N LEU A 83 -1.43 13.89 -10.03
CA LEU A 83 -0.43 13.83 -11.10
C LEU A 83 0.90 14.38 -10.58
N LEU A 84 1.94 13.56 -10.65
CA LEU A 84 3.31 13.89 -10.26
C LEU A 84 3.94 14.85 -11.26
N ASP A 85 4.78 15.78 -10.78
CA ASP A 85 5.71 16.53 -11.62
C ASP A 85 7.01 15.74 -11.76
N PRO A 86 7.31 15.16 -12.94
CA PRO A 86 8.48 14.30 -13.12
C PRO A 86 9.80 15.08 -13.23
N ASN A 87 9.76 16.43 -13.27
CA ASN A 87 10.94 17.27 -13.44
C ASN A 87 11.56 17.72 -12.12
N LEU A 88 10.95 17.36 -10.99
CA LEU A 88 11.38 17.81 -9.67
C LEU A 88 11.66 16.60 -8.77
N TYR A 89 12.76 16.66 -8.03
CA TYR A 89 13.07 15.69 -6.99
C TYR A 89 12.12 15.79 -5.79
N TRP A 90 11.88 14.68 -5.15
CA TRP A 90 11.22 14.66 -3.86
C TRP A 90 12.19 15.12 -2.77
N VAL A 91 11.66 15.71 -1.70
CA VAL A 91 12.50 16.23 -0.60
C VAL A 91 12.13 15.52 0.70
N ARG A 92 13.10 14.84 1.30
CA ARG A 92 12.92 14.20 2.60
C ARG A 92 13.17 15.19 3.74
N HIS A 93 12.22 15.26 4.69
CA HIS A 93 12.29 16.11 5.88
C HIS A 93 12.58 15.35 7.17
N GLY A 94 12.48 14.02 7.15
CA GLY A 94 12.70 13.20 8.32
C GLY A 94 11.91 11.89 8.24
N ARG A 95 11.56 11.35 9.40
CA ARG A 95 10.84 10.09 9.50
C ARG A 95 9.96 10.10 10.74
N VAL A 96 8.74 9.59 10.64
CA VAL A 96 7.86 9.36 11.80
C VAL A 96 8.20 8.03 12.48
N GLY A 97 7.91 7.95 13.77
CA GLY A 97 8.06 6.75 14.57
C GLY A 97 6.76 5.92 14.64
N TRP A 98 6.85 4.80 15.37
CA TRP A 98 5.70 3.93 15.63
C TRP A 98 4.55 4.66 16.33
N ASP A 99 4.86 5.52 17.30
CA ASP A 99 3.85 6.17 18.14
C ASP A 99 3.05 7.23 17.37
N ASP A 100 3.60 7.78 16.29
CA ASP A 100 2.90 8.72 15.41
C ASP A 100 1.81 8.03 14.57
N LEU A 101 1.94 6.72 14.33
CA LEU A 101 1.03 5.96 13.46
C LEU A 101 -0.40 5.88 13.98
N ALA A 102 -0.60 5.97 15.29
CA ALA A 102 -1.93 5.95 15.88
C ALA A 102 -2.79 7.12 15.38
N GLY A 103 -2.20 8.30 15.21
CA GLY A 103 -2.87 9.48 14.66
C GLY A 103 -3.09 9.41 13.15
N LEU A 104 -2.32 8.58 12.43
CA LEU A 104 -2.42 8.39 10.98
C LEU A 104 -3.40 7.27 10.58
N ALA A 105 -3.73 6.37 11.53
CA ALA A 105 -4.53 5.19 11.26
C ALA A 105 -6.00 5.53 10.96
N ASP A 106 -6.59 4.72 10.07
CA ASP A 106 -8.01 4.72 9.78
C ASP A 106 -8.72 3.67 10.66
N ALA A 107 -10.01 3.87 10.91
CA ALA A 107 -10.85 2.94 11.68
C ALA A 107 -12.12 2.54 10.90
N PRO A 108 -12.01 1.97 9.69
CA PRO A 108 -13.18 1.51 8.96
C PRO A 108 -13.77 0.28 9.64
N THR A 109 -15.09 0.19 9.73
CA THR A 109 -15.77 -1.02 10.24
C THR A 109 -15.68 -2.19 9.27
N VAL A 110 -15.44 -1.94 8.00
CA VAL A 110 -15.26 -2.94 6.94
C VAL A 110 -14.30 -2.40 5.87
N LEU A 111 -13.46 -3.26 5.32
CA LEU A 111 -12.60 -2.88 4.19
C LEU A 111 -13.42 -2.89 2.90
N TRP A 112 -14.12 -1.77 2.65
CA TRP A 112 -15.02 -1.52 1.51
C TRP A 112 -16.21 -2.48 1.46
N ARG A 113 -16.03 -3.72 1.04
CA ARG A 113 -17.04 -4.76 0.89
C ARG A 113 -16.47 -6.12 1.24
N ASN A 114 -17.19 -6.93 2.00
CA ASN A 114 -16.86 -8.33 2.29
C ASN A 114 -17.78 -9.29 1.55
N GLY A 115 -17.44 -10.59 1.59
CA GLY A 115 -18.21 -11.67 0.98
C GLY A 115 -17.68 -12.14 -0.38
N PHE A 116 -16.67 -11.47 -0.95
CA PHE A 116 -16.05 -11.84 -2.22
C PHE A 116 -14.63 -12.35 -2.02
N HIS A 117 -14.35 -13.55 -2.52
CA HIS A 117 -13.11 -14.28 -2.28
C HIS A 117 -12.49 -14.77 -3.58
N THR A 118 -11.15 -14.78 -3.66
CA THR A 118 -10.43 -15.63 -4.63
C THR A 118 -10.22 -17.02 -4.04
N TYR A 119 -9.69 -17.95 -4.84
CA TYR A 119 -9.36 -19.29 -4.35
C TYR A 119 -8.36 -19.28 -3.18
N HIS A 120 -7.41 -18.36 -3.19
CA HIS A 120 -6.39 -18.23 -2.14
C HIS A 120 -6.62 -17.07 -1.18
N GLY A 121 -7.60 -16.22 -1.44
CA GLY A 121 -7.90 -15.03 -0.63
C GLY A 121 -9.15 -15.19 0.23
N THR A 122 -9.31 -14.28 1.19
CA THR A 122 -10.53 -14.15 1.99
C THR A 122 -10.90 -12.68 2.06
N ASN A 123 -12.12 -12.32 1.66
CA ASN A 123 -12.59 -10.94 1.56
C ASN A 123 -11.60 -10.06 0.76
N ASP A 124 -10.94 -10.64 -0.25
CA ASP A 124 -9.78 -10.07 -0.93
C ASP A 124 -10.11 -9.31 -2.21
N ARG A 125 -11.40 -9.19 -2.57
CA ARG A 125 -11.83 -8.45 -3.76
C ARG A 125 -13.20 -7.78 -3.56
N VAL A 126 -13.49 -6.80 -4.40
CA VAL A 126 -14.75 -6.05 -4.46
C VAL A 126 -15.21 -6.07 -5.92
N PRO A 127 -16.50 -6.34 -6.23
CA PRO A 127 -17.03 -6.19 -7.59
C PRO A 127 -16.75 -4.78 -8.13
N GLN A 128 -16.41 -4.68 -9.41
CA GLN A 128 -16.01 -3.40 -10.01
C GLN A 128 -17.10 -2.35 -9.91
N ASP A 129 -18.35 -2.71 -10.16
CA ASP A 129 -19.51 -1.82 -10.09
C ASP A 129 -19.78 -1.29 -8.68
N GLU A 130 -19.49 -2.09 -7.64
CA GLU A 130 -19.55 -1.66 -6.25
C GLU A 130 -18.32 -0.78 -5.91
N ALA A 131 -17.13 -1.13 -6.40
CA ALA A 131 -15.92 -0.35 -6.18
C ALA A 131 -16.03 1.06 -6.75
N GLU A 132 -16.65 1.22 -7.92
CA GLU A 132 -16.82 2.52 -8.59
C GLU A 132 -17.67 3.52 -7.78
N ARG A 133 -18.41 3.07 -6.79
CA ARG A 133 -19.22 3.91 -5.88
C ARG A 133 -18.47 4.32 -4.62
N LEU A 134 -17.27 3.80 -4.41
CA LEU A 134 -16.44 4.12 -3.26
C LEU A 134 -15.74 5.48 -3.43
N THR A 135 -15.31 6.07 -2.34
CA THR A 135 -14.63 7.37 -2.31
C THR A 135 -13.20 7.29 -1.79
N THR A 136 -12.73 6.09 -1.45
CA THR A 136 -11.36 5.86 -0.99
C THR A 136 -10.89 4.49 -1.43
N SER A 137 -9.60 4.37 -1.68
CA SER A 137 -8.97 3.11 -2.04
C SER A 137 -7.77 2.76 -1.14
N LEU A 138 -7.62 3.46 -0.02
CA LEU A 138 -6.51 3.28 0.93
C LEU A 138 -7.03 3.30 2.36
N HIS A 139 -6.48 2.40 3.18
CA HIS A 139 -6.62 2.42 4.64
C HIS A 139 -5.30 2.05 5.31
N LEU A 140 -4.95 2.75 6.38
CA LEU A 140 -3.92 2.34 7.33
C LEU A 140 -4.60 1.72 8.55
N LEU A 141 -4.41 0.43 8.78
CA LEU A 141 -5.05 -0.33 9.85
C LEU A 141 -4.04 -0.72 10.92
N ARG A 142 -4.40 -0.58 12.20
CA ARG A 142 -3.69 -1.25 13.28
C ARG A 142 -4.31 -2.64 13.49
N VAL A 143 -3.49 -3.69 13.46
CA VAL A 143 -3.93 -5.08 13.66
C VAL A 143 -3.12 -5.76 14.76
N GLY A 144 -3.75 -6.63 15.55
CA GLY A 144 -3.09 -7.33 16.65
C GLY A 144 -2.05 -8.37 16.20
N GLY A 145 -2.00 -8.66 14.90
CA GLY A 145 -1.01 -9.52 14.27
C GLY A 145 -1.41 -9.94 12.88
N VAL A 146 -0.44 -10.43 12.11
CA VAL A 146 -0.66 -10.96 10.77
C VAL A 146 0.14 -12.25 10.57
N THR A 147 -0.45 -13.26 9.97
CA THR A 147 0.24 -14.49 9.54
C THR A 147 0.54 -14.37 8.05
N LEU A 148 1.82 -14.37 7.69
CA LEU A 148 2.30 -14.36 6.31
C LEU A 148 2.47 -15.79 5.83
N SER A 149 1.71 -16.19 4.80
CA SER A 149 1.82 -17.49 4.15
C SER A 149 2.64 -17.35 2.87
N VAL A 150 3.75 -18.08 2.77
CA VAL A 150 4.64 -18.14 1.59
C VAL A 150 4.41 -19.47 0.89
N PHE A 151 4.02 -19.44 -0.38
CA PHE A 151 3.74 -20.65 -1.17
C PHE A 151 3.63 -20.32 -2.68
N ALA A 152 3.61 -21.35 -3.52
CA ALA A 152 3.37 -21.24 -4.96
C ALA A 152 1.90 -21.56 -5.30
N PRO A 153 1.02 -20.56 -5.47
CA PRO A 153 -0.43 -20.77 -5.65
C PRO A 153 -0.83 -21.60 -6.86
N ARG A 154 0.02 -21.68 -7.87
CA ARG A 154 -0.23 -22.38 -9.15
C ARG A 154 0.77 -23.49 -9.43
N GLU A 155 1.47 -24.00 -8.42
CA GLU A 155 2.45 -25.07 -8.57
C GLU A 155 1.84 -26.30 -9.26
N ALA A 156 0.63 -26.70 -8.86
CA ALA A 156 -0.12 -27.79 -9.46
C ALA A 156 -0.45 -27.59 -10.97
N PHE A 157 -0.35 -26.36 -11.48
CA PHE A 157 -0.56 -26.00 -12.88
C PHE A 157 0.75 -25.62 -13.60
N GLY A 158 1.91 -25.96 -13.03
CA GLY A 158 3.22 -25.71 -13.63
C GLY A 158 3.71 -24.25 -13.50
N ASP A 159 3.07 -23.41 -12.68
CA ASP A 159 3.55 -22.05 -12.35
C ASP A 159 4.11 -22.03 -10.92
N PRO A 160 5.42 -22.24 -10.73
CA PRO A 160 6.05 -22.28 -9.40
C PRO A 160 6.26 -20.90 -8.79
N LYS A 161 5.69 -19.84 -9.35
CA LYS A 161 5.90 -18.47 -8.89
C LYS A 161 5.33 -18.27 -7.49
N ARG A 162 6.22 -18.20 -6.52
CA ARG A 162 5.89 -18.00 -5.11
C ARG A 162 5.28 -16.64 -4.85
N LYS A 163 4.36 -16.59 -3.90
CA LYS A 163 3.65 -15.37 -3.47
C LYS A 163 3.51 -15.37 -1.96
N ILE A 164 3.22 -14.19 -1.41
CA ILE A 164 2.94 -14.01 0.01
C ILE A 164 1.52 -13.50 0.17
N TYR A 165 0.77 -14.14 1.06
CA TYR A 165 -0.54 -13.68 1.52
C TYR A 165 -0.48 -13.40 3.02
N GLY A 166 -1.05 -12.27 3.44
CA GLY A 166 -1.19 -11.92 4.85
C GLY A 166 -2.62 -12.22 5.33
N ARG A 167 -2.75 -13.03 6.39
CA ARG A 167 -4.02 -13.32 7.07
C ARG A 167 -4.09 -12.54 8.38
N PHE A 168 -5.15 -11.78 8.58
CA PHE A 168 -5.40 -10.98 9.77
C PHE A 168 -6.89 -10.87 10.08
N GLN A 169 -7.21 -10.38 11.29
CA GLN A 169 -8.58 -10.04 11.73
C GLN A 169 -8.73 -8.53 11.81
N HIS A 170 -9.88 -8.01 11.40
CA HIS A 170 -10.25 -6.61 11.55
C HIS A 170 -11.77 -6.51 11.75
N GLU A 171 -12.21 -5.86 12.85
CA GLU A 171 -13.61 -5.67 13.21
C GLU A 171 -14.45 -6.97 13.12
N GLY A 172 -13.93 -8.06 13.67
CA GLY A 172 -14.58 -9.38 13.67
C GLY A 172 -14.58 -10.12 12.34
N ALA A 173 -14.06 -9.52 11.26
CA ALA A 173 -13.95 -10.17 9.95
C ALA A 173 -12.53 -10.66 9.67
N GLY A 174 -12.41 -11.86 9.10
CA GLY A 174 -11.14 -12.41 8.62
C GLY A 174 -10.80 -11.93 7.22
N TYR A 175 -9.55 -11.58 7.01
CA TYR A 175 -9.00 -11.22 5.70
C TYR A 175 -7.78 -12.06 5.38
N ARG A 176 -7.61 -12.42 4.11
CA ARG A 176 -6.40 -13.01 3.56
C ARG A 176 -6.08 -12.35 2.23
N LEU A 177 -5.13 -11.41 2.25
CA LEU A 177 -4.81 -10.52 1.14
C LEU A 177 -3.41 -10.77 0.63
N ARG A 178 -3.19 -10.57 -0.68
CA ARG A 178 -1.86 -10.64 -1.27
C ARG A 178 -1.00 -9.49 -0.77
N VAL A 179 0.25 -9.79 -0.38
CA VAL A 179 1.27 -8.80 -0.04
C VAL A 179 1.94 -8.31 -1.33
N THR A 180 2.06 -6.99 -1.48
CA THR A 180 2.75 -6.31 -2.58
C THR A 180 3.83 -5.35 -2.08
N ASP A 181 4.14 -5.40 -0.80
CA ASP A 181 5.23 -4.69 -0.16
C ASP A 181 6.58 -5.32 -0.56
N PRO A 182 7.44 -4.62 -1.32
CA PRO A 182 8.66 -5.21 -1.86
C PRO A 182 9.71 -5.54 -0.81
N VAL A 183 9.66 -4.89 0.36
CA VAL A 183 10.58 -5.18 1.46
C VAL A 183 10.22 -6.53 2.07
N TYR A 184 8.94 -6.74 2.36
CA TYR A 184 8.43 -8.01 2.88
C TYR A 184 8.47 -9.12 1.83
N GLU A 185 8.16 -8.83 0.55
CA GLU A 185 8.33 -9.81 -0.53
C GLU A 185 9.77 -10.32 -0.58
N ARG A 186 10.76 -9.43 -0.61
CA ARG A 186 12.17 -9.83 -0.64
C ARG A 186 12.57 -10.67 0.56
N ALA A 187 12.19 -10.24 1.76
CA ALA A 187 12.58 -10.91 3.00
C ALA A 187 11.95 -12.29 3.15
N TYR A 188 10.66 -12.45 2.80
CA TYR A 188 9.94 -13.68 3.04
C TYR A 188 10.00 -14.66 1.85
N LEU A 189 10.11 -14.20 0.61
CA LEU A 189 10.36 -15.10 -0.52
C LEU A 189 11.77 -15.74 -0.48
N ALA A 190 12.69 -15.19 0.30
CA ALA A 190 13.98 -15.84 0.59
C ALA A 190 13.88 -16.98 1.61
N LYS A 191 12.77 -17.09 2.36
CA LYS A 191 12.53 -18.15 3.34
C LYS A 191 11.86 -19.37 2.68
N ALA A 192 11.77 -20.49 3.39
CA ALA A 192 11.02 -21.66 2.96
C ALA A 192 9.52 -21.36 2.82
N ASP A 193 8.78 -22.23 2.15
CA ASP A 193 7.31 -22.20 2.16
C ASP A 193 6.80 -22.48 3.57
N GLY A 194 5.74 -21.79 3.98
CA GLY A 194 5.18 -21.92 5.32
C GLY A 194 4.52 -20.64 5.82
N ASP A 195 4.08 -20.71 7.06
CA ASP A 195 3.42 -19.61 7.76
C ASP A 195 4.38 -18.95 8.78
N TYR A 196 4.38 -17.61 8.76
CA TYR A 196 5.21 -16.77 9.61
C TYR A 196 4.33 -15.73 10.30
N THR A 197 4.29 -15.74 11.62
CA THR A 197 3.45 -14.82 12.38
C THR A 197 4.24 -13.57 12.78
N LEU A 198 3.67 -12.42 12.49
CA LEU A 198 4.10 -11.12 12.99
C LEU A 198 3.19 -10.70 14.14
N ALA A 199 3.76 -10.01 15.13
CA ALA A 199 3.02 -9.42 16.24
C ALA A 199 2.18 -8.22 15.75
N GLU A 200 1.72 -7.39 16.68
CA GLU A 200 1.01 -6.16 16.41
C GLU A 200 1.75 -5.31 15.37
N CYS A 201 1.04 -4.88 14.33
CA CYS A 201 1.60 -4.08 13.25
C CYS A 201 0.55 -3.15 12.63
N TYR A 202 1.00 -2.21 11.80
CA TYR A 202 0.12 -1.46 10.91
C TYR A 202 0.21 -2.04 9.50
N LEU A 203 -0.94 -2.13 8.84
CA LEU A 203 -1.06 -2.55 7.44
C LEU A 203 -1.63 -1.40 6.62
N THR A 204 -0.92 -0.98 5.58
CA THR A 204 -1.56 -0.17 4.53
C THR A 204 -2.23 -1.13 3.57
N VAL A 205 -3.55 -1.08 3.52
CA VAL A 205 -4.36 -1.86 2.58
C VAL A 205 -4.80 -0.95 1.44
N SER A 206 -4.60 -1.40 0.20
CA SER A 206 -5.02 -0.69 -1.00
C SER A 206 -6.02 -1.49 -1.81
N LEU A 207 -6.98 -0.80 -2.44
CA LEU A 207 -7.86 -1.36 -3.46
C LEU A 207 -7.24 -1.10 -4.84
N GLY A 208 -6.82 -2.17 -5.51
CA GLY A 208 -6.17 -2.13 -6.81
C GLY A 208 -7.12 -1.78 -7.95
N GLU A 209 -6.56 -1.57 -9.15
CA GLU A 209 -7.32 -1.34 -10.36
C GLU A 209 -8.16 -2.58 -10.75
N PRO A 210 -9.25 -2.39 -11.54
CA PRO A 210 -10.08 -3.49 -11.97
C PRO A 210 -9.33 -4.53 -12.80
N TRP A 211 -9.55 -5.80 -12.45
CA TRP A 211 -9.08 -6.95 -13.20
C TRP A 211 -10.17 -8.04 -13.18
N GLU A 212 -10.58 -8.51 -14.35
CA GLU A 212 -11.63 -9.54 -14.50
C GLU A 212 -12.93 -9.22 -13.72
N GLY A 213 -13.38 -7.96 -13.78
CA GLY A 213 -14.61 -7.51 -13.13
C GLY A 213 -14.51 -7.27 -11.61
N PHE A 214 -13.31 -7.32 -11.03
CA PHE A 214 -13.08 -7.10 -9.61
C PHE A 214 -11.92 -6.14 -9.34
N CYS A 215 -12.00 -5.41 -8.25
CA CYS A 215 -10.90 -4.67 -7.64
C CYS A 215 -10.35 -5.47 -6.47
N TYR A 216 -9.03 -5.73 -6.45
CA TYR A 216 -8.40 -6.59 -5.44
C TYR A 216 -7.84 -5.76 -4.28
N LYS A 217 -8.09 -6.23 -3.06
CA LYS A 217 -7.49 -5.68 -1.84
C LYS A 217 -6.10 -6.26 -1.67
N LEU A 218 -5.13 -5.38 -1.43
CA LEU A 218 -3.71 -5.74 -1.35
C LEU A 218 -3.10 -5.16 -0.07
N ILE A 219 -2.19 -5.89 0.58
CA ILE A 219 -1.33 -5.33 1.61
C ILE A 219 -0.18 -4.61 0.91
N ALA A 220 -0.26 -3.29 0.84
CA ALA A 220 0.69 -2.42 0.16
C ALA A 220 1.92 -2.08 1.01
N ALA A 221 1.78 -2.11 2.34
CA ALA A 221 2.88 -1.99 3.29
C ALA A 221 2.54 -2.70 4.61
N ILE A 222 3.58 -3.22 5.26
CA ILE A 222 3.54 -3.77 6.61
C ILE A 222 4.51 -2.94 7.46
N ILE A 223 4.07 -2.44 8.59
CA ILE A 223 4.88 -1.62 9.50
C ILE A 223 4.85 -2.27 10.87
N GLU A 224 5.96 -2.87 11.26
CA GLU A 224 6.17 -3.44 12.59
C GLU A 224 6.79 -2.41 13.53
N ARG A 225 6.65 -2.62 14.82
CA ARG A 225 7.43 -1.89 15.83
C ARG A 225 8.93 -2.17 15.61
N ALA A 226 9.81 -1.33 16.14
CA ALA A 226 11.26 -1.45 15.99
C ALA A 226 11.74 -2.90 16.18
N GLY A 227 12.58 -3.40 15.25
CA GLY A 227 13.05 -4.80 15.21
C GLY A 227 12.42 -5.67 14.11
N GLY A 228 11.41 -5.18 13.38
CA GLY A 228 10.87 -5.84 12.20
C GLY A 228 11.76 -5.72 10.96
N VAL A 229 11.29 -6.26 9.83
CA VAL A 229 12.02 -6.30 8.54
C VAL A 229 12.45 -4.91 8.04
N ARG A 230 11.77 -3.85 8.50
CA ARG A 230 12.07 -2.45 8.13
C ARG A 230 12.98 -1.72 9.11
N GLY A 231 13.33 -2.36 10.23
CA GLY A 231 14.07 -1.80 11.35
C GLY A 231 15.33 -1.03 11.03
#